data_40db066d57f31ae48a29f6bca297229f
#
_entry.id   40db066d57f31ae48a29f6bca297229f
#
_cell.length_a   1.000
_cell.length_b   1.000
_cell.length_c   1.000
_cell.angle_alpha   90.00
_cell.angle_beta   90.00
_cell.angle_gamma   90.00
#
_symmetry.space_group_name_H-M   'P 1'
#
loop_
_entity.id
_entity.type
_entity.pdbx_description
1 polymer ?
#
loop_
_entity_poly.entity_id
_entity_poly.type
_entity_poly.pdbx_seq_one_letter_code
_entity_poly.pdbx_strand_id
1 'polypeptide(L)'
;MMQLKPIWIYISAAVFLIATLTGCSSIQYYGQLISGQIRILNNRQPIRQLLKQPDTPEKLKQRLKLVLDIRTFAKNDLFLPAKDQYLSFVELNRPFAVYNVFATPEFSFSPKTWCYPIIGCAVYRGYFSKKDAFNYADQLQAKGYDVYIGGVVAYSTLGWFDDPILSTFINLSDTKMAALIFHELSHHLLYVPDDTTFNESFATTVERESIRRWLEKKDNMKAYDEYMTAYRRQQQFVKLVLKYRKKLESLYARDLPVQNKRQAKAAEFENLKTEYRLLKKEQWGGYSGYDGWFNRKMNNAQLLTISTYNDLVPAFSNLLKNCKNDLKAFYKKCQDLSKLPKKERRAYLEQQLKPHASK
;
A
#
# COMPACT_ATOMS: atom_id res chain seq x y z
N MET A 1 -54.31 8.44 38.08
CA MET A 1 -53.34 7.63 37.34
C MET A 1 -53.05 8.32 36.02
N MET A 2 -51.98 9.09 35.95
CA MET A 2 -51.57 9.80 34.73
C MET A 2 -50.80 8.85 33.81
N GLN A 3 -51.23 8.71 32.56
CA GLN A 3 -50.63 7.80 31.56
C GLN A 3 -49.27 8.37 31.06
N LEU A 4 -48.16 7.77 31.49
CA LEU A 4 -46.79 8.09 31.05
C LEU A 4 -46.37 7.38 29.74
N LYS A 5 -47.34 6.93 28.93
CA LYS A 5 -47.05 6.14 27.71
C LYS A 5 -46.55 6.89 26.46
N PRO A 6 -46.78 8.18 26.20
CA PRO A 6 -46.37 8.75 24.92
C PRO A 6 -44.88 9.19 24.86
N ILE A 7 -44.27 9.55 25.96
CA ILE A 7 -42.89 10.12 25.97
C ILE A 7 -41.84 9.11 25.51
N TRP A 8 -41.93 7.87 25.94
CA TRP A 8 -40.99 6.81 25.56
C TRP A 8 -41.05 6.45 24.05
N ILE A 9 -42.21 6.54 23.44
CA ILE A 9 -42.43 6.29 22.01
C ILE A 9 -41.74 7.40 21.19
N TYR A 10 -41.87 8.66 21.62
CA TYR A 10 -41.21 9.80 20.94
C TYR A 10 -39.71 9.79 21.14
N ILE A 11 -39.21 9.39 22.31
CA ILE A 11 -37.75 9.22 22.55
C ILE A 11 -37.23 8.07 21.70
N SER A 12 -37.91 6.93 21.64
CA SER A 12 -37.51 5.80 20.79
C SER A 12 -37.54 6.15 19.31
N ALA A 13 -38.57 6.87 18.85
CA ALA A 13 -38.66 7.34 17.47
C ALA A 13 -37.56 8.39 17.13
N ALA A 14 -37.24 9.30 18.04
CA ALA A 14 -36.20 10.28 17.88
C ALA A 14 -34.82 9.62 17.86
N VAL A 15 -34.55 8.66 18.74
CA VAL A 15 -33.31 7.89 18.75
C VAL A 15 -33.15 7.05 17.47
N PHE A 16 -34.25 6.44 17.01
CA PHE A 16 -34.28 5.71 15.74
C PHE A 16 -34.05 6.63 14.54
N LEU A 17 -34.64 7.82 14.53
CA LEU A 17 -34.50 8.82 13.48
C LEU A 17 -33.06 9.40 13.46
N ILE A 18 -32.47 9.68 14.62
CA ILE A 18 -31.05 10.13 14.74
C ILE A 18 -30.11 9.00 14.31
N ALA A 19 -30.37 7.76 14.70
CA ALA A 19 -29.62 6.61 14.26
C ALA A 19 -29.68 6.38 12.74
N THR A 20 -30.85 6.63 12.11
CA THR A 20 -31.03 6.54 10.66
C THR A 20 -30.34 7.68 9.91
N LEU A 21 -30.36 8.92 10.42
CA LEU A 21 -29.71 10.08 9.79
C LEU A 21 -28.18 10.05 9.85
N THR A 22 -27.60 9.54 10.92
CA THR A 22 -26.15 9.32 11.03
C THR A 22 -25.68 8.02 10.36
N GLY A 23 -26.58 7.05 10.19
CA GLY A 23 -26.32 5.74 9.60
C GLY A 23 -26.25 5.72 8.07
N CYS A 24 -26.98 6.59 7.36
CA CYS A 24 -27.12 6.51 5.90
C CYS A 24 -25.79 6.58 5.14
N SER A 25 -24.87 7.47 5.50
CA SER A 25 -23.55 7.57 4.84
C SER A 25 -22.62 6.40 5.17
N SER A 26 -22.77 5.82 6.36
CA SER A 26 -22.01 4.64 6.77
C SER A 26 -22.56 3.38 6.11
N ILE A 27 -23.88 3.22 6.05
CA ILE A 27 -24.54 2.08 5.37
C ILE A 27 -24.19 2.07 3.88
N GLN A 28 -24.28 3.20 3.21
CA GLN A 28 -23.91 3.32 1.80
C GLN A 28 -22.42 2.95 1.57
N TYR A 29 -21.55 3.41 2.47
CA TYR A 29 -20.12 3.11 2.39
C TYR A 29 -19.85 1.61 2.56
N TYR A 30 -20.39 0.97 3.59
CA TYR A 30 -20.23 -0.47 3.78
C TYR A 30 -20.87 -1.27 2.65
N GLY A 31 -22.03 -0.83 2.15
CA GLY A 31 -22.71 -1.44 1.01
C GLY A 31 -21.80 -1.46 -0.23
N GLN A 32 -21.10 -0.36 -0.56
CA GLN A 32 -20.18 -0.32 -1.69
C GLN A 32 -18.93 -1.18 -1.47
N LEU A 33 -18.40 -1.30 -0.24
CA LEU A 33 -17.29 -2.18 0.08
C LEU A 33 -17.67 -3.66 -0.12
N ILE A 34 -18.81 -4.06 0.47
CA ILE A 34 -19.31 -5.44 0.37
C ILE A 34 -19.63 -5.79 -1.08
N SER A 35 -20.39 -4.95 -1.77
CA SER A 35 -20.75 -5.19 -3.17
C SER A 35 -19.56 -5.20 -4.11
N GLY A 36 -18.56 -4.33 -3.87
CA GLY A 36 -17.32 -4.29 -4.61
C GLY A 36 -16.50 -5.57 -4.44
N GLN A 37 -16.37 -6.05 -3.21
CA GLN A 37 -15.67 -7.31 -2.90
C GLN A 37 -16.41 -8.52 -3.47
N ILE A 38 -17.72 -8.62 -3.26
CA ILE A 38 -18.54 -9.71 -3.81
C ILE A 38 -18.43 -9.74 -5.34
N ARG A 39 -18.44 -8.60 -6.02
CA ARG A 39 -18.27 -8.54 -7.46
C ARG A 39 -16.93 -9.12 -7.90
N ILE A 40 -15.85 -8.84 -7.18
CA ILE A 40 -14.54 -9.44 -7.47
C ILE A 40 -14.59 -10.95 -7.27
N LEU A 41 -15.14 -11.41 -6.14
CA LEU A 41 -15.21 -12.84 -5.83
C LEU A 41 -16.06 -13.62 -6.84
N ASN A 42 -17.21 -13.07 -7.26
CA ASN A 42 -18.13 -13.71 -8.22
C ASN A 42 -17.60 -13.73 -9.66
N ASN A 43 -16.72 -12.77 -10.02
CA ASN A 43 -16.15 -12.70 -11.36
C ASN A 43 -14.81 -13.45 -11.49
N ARG A 44 -14.41 -14.22 -10.49
CA ARG A 44 -13.18 -15.03 -10.55
C ARG A 44 -13.32 -16.14 -11.59
N GLN A 45 -12.36 -16.21 -12.47
CA GLN A 45 -12.22 -17.27 -13.46
C GLN A 45 -10.96 -18.09 -13.16
N PRO A 46 -11.05 -19.41 -12.96
CA PRO A 46 -9.87 -20.23 -12.70
C PRO A 46 -8.87 -20.13 -13.86
N ILE A 47 -7.61 -19.84 -13.56
CA ILE A 47 -6.55 -19.68 -14.57
C ILE A 47 -6.45 -20.93 -15.45
N ARG A 48 -6.57 -22.13 -14.85
CA ARG A 48 -6.51 -23.40 -15.60
C ARG A 48 -7.62 -23.53 -16.65
N GLN A 49 -8.80 -22.94 -16.41
CA GLN A 49 -9.90 -22.93 -17.38
C GLN A 49 -9.60 -21.94 -18.51
N LEU A 50 -9.18 -20.70 -18.17
CA LEU A 50 -8.81 -19.68 -19.15
C LEU A 50 -7.71 -20.15 -20.09
N LEU A 51 -6.73 -20.90 -19.62
CA LEU A 51 -5.66 -21.45 -20.44
C LEU A 51 -6.14 -22.47 -21.47
N LYS A 52 -7.28 -23.15 -21.21
CA LYS A 52 -7.87 -24.14 -22.12
C LYS A 52 -8.91 -23.56 -23.08
N GLN A 53 -9.47 -22.38 -22.75
CA GLN A 53 -10.50 -21.75 -23.57
C GLN A 53 -9.90 -21.20 -24.89
N PRO A 54 -10.49 -21.54 -26.05
CA PRO A 54 -10.02 -21.02 -27.35
C PRO A 54 -10.08 -19.50 -27.43
N ASP A 55 -11.14 -18.90 -26.88
CA ASP A 55 -11.43 -17.47 -26.99
C ASP A 55 -10.58 -16.60 -26.02
N THR A 56 -9.80 -17.20 -25.13
CA THR A 56 -8.89 -16.43 -24.27
C THR A 56 -7.74 -15.88 -25.11
N PRO A 57 -7.53 -14.55 -25.15
CA PRO A 57 -6.46 -13.96 -25.93
C PRO A 57 -5.08 -14.54 -25.60
N GLU A 58 -4.27 -14.83 -26.59
CA GLU A 58 -2.96 -15.47 -26.40
C GLU A 58 -2.04 -14.65 -25.48
N LYS A 59 -2.08 -13.32 -25.58
CA LYS A 59 -1.36 -12.43 -24.67
C LYS A 59 -1.75 -12.67 -23.21
N LEU A 60 -3.05 -12.84 -22.93
CA LEU A 60 -3.52 -13.12 -21.59
C LEU A 60 -3.07 -14.52 -21.13
N LYS A 61 -3.15 -15.52 -21.99
CA LYS A 61 -2.64 -16.88 -21.68
C LYS A 61 -1.17 -16.86 -21.29
N GLN A 62 -0.33 -16.13 -22.02
CA GLN A 62 1.10 -15.98 -21.70
C GLN A 62 1.30 -15.34 -20.32
N ARG A 63 0.55 -14.27 -20.00
CA ARG A 63 0.62 -13.62 -18.70
C ARG A 63 0.17 -14.55 -17.56
N LEU A 64 -0.91 -15.31 -17.77
CA LEU A 64 -1.40 -16.28 -16.79
C LEU A 64 -0.44 -17.46 -16.57
N LYS A 65 0.22 -17.95 -17.63
CA LYS A 65 1.30 -18.95 -17.49
C LYS A 65 2.44 -18.42 -16.63
N LEU A 66 2.87 -17.18 -16.90
CA LEU A 66 3.92 -16.53 -16.07
C LEU A 66 3.52 -16.42 -14.59
N VAL A 67 2.26 -16.10 -14.28
CA VAL A 67 1.75 -16.10 -12.90
C VAL A 67 1.91 -17.48 -12.24
N LEU A 68 1.54 -18.55 -12.95
CA LEU A 68 1.68 -19.91 -12.42
C LEU A 68 3.15 -20.29 -12.20
N ASP A 69 4.06 -19.88 -13.09
CA ASP A 69 5.50 -20.07 -12.94
C ASP A 69 6.05 -19.33 -11.73
N ILE A 70 5.67 -18.04 -11.54
CA ILE A 70 6.04 -17.25 -10.38
C ILE A 70 5.54 -17.92 -9.08
N ARG A 71 4.29 -18.40 -9.06
CA ARG A 71 3.72 -19.12 -7.90
C ARG A 71 4.49 -20.41 -7.61
N THR A 72 4.81 -21.17 -8.64
CA THR A 72 5.57 -22.42 -8.49
C THR A 72 6.93 -22.14 -7.89
N PHE A 73 7.63 -21.13 -8.37
CA PHE A 73 8.90 -20.68 -7.81
C PHE A 73 8.75 -20.21 -6.36
N ALA A 74 7.73 -19.39 -6.06
CA ALA A 74 7.45 -18.92 -4.69
C ALA A 74 7.30 -20.07 -3.71
N LYS A 75 6.55 -21.12 -4.09
CA LYS A 75 6.30 -22.30 -3.26
C LYS A 75 7.54 -23.17 -3.09
N ASN A 76 8.21 -23.52 -4.18
CA ASN A 76 9.24 -24.56 -4.19
C ASN A 76 10.64 -24.05 -3.84
N ASP A 77 10.98 -22.85 -4.34
CA ASP A 77 12.33 -22.30 -4.21
C ASP A 77 12.41 -21.25 -3.08
N LEU A 78 11.29 -20.54 -2.78
CA LEU A 78 11.25 -19.51 -1.75
C LEU A 78 10.52 -19.94 -0.47
N PHE A 79 9.86 -21.10 -0.46
CA PHE A 79 9.09 -21.59 0.68
C PHE A 79 7.98 -20.66 1.16
N LEU A 80 7.44 -19.84 0.25
CA LEU A 80 6.33 -18.95 0.53
C LEU A 80 4.99 -19.70 0.45
N PRO A 81 4.00 -19.37 1.31
CA PRO A 81 2.71 -20.05 1.37
C PRO A 81 1.82 -19.60 0.20
N ALA A 82 1.98 -20.24 -0.95
CA ALA A 82 1.19 -19.91 -2.14
C ALA A 82 -0.16 -20.65 -2.24
N LYS A 83 -0.60 -21.39 -1.20
CA LYS A 83 -1.86 -22.20 -1.16
C LYS A 83 -2.75 -22.01 -2.40
N ASP A 84 -3.92 -21.37 -2.26
CA ASP A 84 -4.87 -21.08 -3.34
C ASP A 84 -4.81 -19.65 -3.87
N GLN A 85 -3.86 -18.85 -3.38
CA GLN A 85 -3.63 -17.49 -3.84
C GLN A 85 -3.21 -17.45 -5.31
N TYR A 86 -3.77 -16.49 -6.08
CA TYR A 86 -3.43 -16.24 -7.48
C TYR A 86 -3.68 -17.43 -8.44
N LEU A 87 -4.68 -18.27 -8.15
CA LEU A 87 -5.14 -19.36 -9.05
C LEU A 87 -6.31 -18.94 -9.93
N SER A 88 -6.86 -17.74 -9.71
CA SER A 88 -7.95 -17.19 -10.50
C SER A 88 -7.58 -15.79 -11.03
N PHE A 89 -8.28 -15.36 -12.07
CA PHE A 89 -8.16 -14.06 -12.70
C PHE A 89 -9.49 -13.33 -12.68
N VAL A 90 -9.45 -12.00 -12.53
CA VAL A 90 -10.62 -11.12 -12.63
C VAL A 90 -10.34 -9.95 -13.55
N GLU A 91 -11.17 -9.80 -14.57
CA GLU A 91 -11.21 -8.60 -15.42
C GLU A 91 -12.02 -7.50 -14.73
N LEU A 92 -11.39 -6.33 -14.48
CA LEU A 92 -12.03 -5.20 -13.79
C LEU A 92 -12.50 -4.09 -14.72
N ASN A 93 -12.03 -4.04 -15.97
CA ASN A 93 -12.32 -2.99 -16.95
C ASN A 93 -12.12 -1.57 -16.41
N ARG A 94 -11.12 -1.39 -15.55
CA ARG A 94 -10.75 -0.11 -14.93
C ARG A 94 -9.27 -0.12 -14.52
N PRO A 95 -8.60 1.09 -14.41
CA PRO A 95 -7.15 1.15 -14.17
C PRO A 95 -6.74 0.79 -12.73
N PHE A 96 -7.65 0.87 -11.77
CA PHE A 96 -7.37 0.60 -10.36
C PHE A 96 -8.41 -0.32 -9.74
N ALA A 97 -7.97 -1.19 -8.86
CA ALA A 97 -8.84 -2.06 -8.07
C ALA A 97 -9.64 -1.25 -7.03
N VAL A 98 -8.97 -0.31 -6.36
CA VAL A 98 -9.53 0.55 -5.29
C VAL A 98 -9.00 1.97 -5.44
N TYR A 99 -9.80 2.95 -5.04
CA TYR A 99 -9.44 4.36 -4.93
C TYR A 99 -9.40 4.75 -3.45
N ASN A 100 -8.22 5.08 -2.93
CA ASN A 100 -8.03 5.49 -1.55
C ASN A 100 -8.07 7.02 -1.44
N VAL A 101 -8.99 7.54 -0.62
CA VAL A 101 -9.11 8.97 -0.31
C VAL A 101 -8.35 9.26 0.97
N PHE A 102 -7.35 10.11 0.89
CA PHE A 102 -6.56 10.64 2.00
C PHE A 102 -6.95 12.09 2.26
N ALA A 103 -7.00 12.49 3.52
CA ALA A 103 -7.29 13.87 3.88
C ALA A 103 -6.47 14.30 5.09
N THR A 104 -6.09 15.58 5.13
CA THR A 104 -5.38 16.20 6.26
C THR A 104 -5.76 17.68 6.32
N PRO A 105 -5.72 18.33 7.50
CA PRO A 105 -5.92 19.78 7.57
C PRO A 105 -4.91 20.55 6.74
N GLU A 106 -5.27 21.77 6.31
CA GLU A 106 -4.45 22.61 5.41
C GLU A 106 -3.02 22.83 5.93
N PHE A 107 -2.85 22.96 7.24
CA PHE A 107 -1.56 23.22 7.88
C PHE A 107 -1.18 22.13 8.88
N SER A 108 -1.38 20.86 8.52
CA SER A 108 -1.02 19.73 9.37
C SER A 108 -0.75 18.49 8.53
N PHE A 109 0.06 17.58 9.06
CA PHE A 109 0.22 16.21 8.55
C PHE A 109 -0.46 15.17 9.45
N SER A 110 -1.28 15.62 10.42
CA SER A 110 -2.17 14.70 11.15
C SER A 110 -3.27 14.20 10.21
N PRO A 111 -3.29 12.90 9.86
CA PRO A 111 -4.28 12.41 8.91
C PRO A 111 -5.67 12.43 9.53
N LYS A 112 -6.67 12.71 8.70
CA LYS A 112 -8.03 12.31 9.04
C LYS A 112 -8.06 10.79 9.10
N THR A 113 -8.60 10.24 10.18
CA THR A 113 -8.78 8.80 10.37
C THR A 113 -10.25 8.41 10.23
N TRP A 114 -10.47 7.18 9.77
CA TRP A 114 -11.78 6.55 9.70
C TRP A 114 -11.71 5.24 10.46
N CYS A 115 -12.52 5.11 11.49
CA CYS A 115 -12.53 3.93 12.35
C CYS A 115 -13.68 2.98 11.96
N TYR A 116 -13.36 1.71 11.88
CA TYR A 116 -14.26 0.64 11.46
C TYR A 116 -14.34 -0.42 12.57
N PRO A 117 -15.51 -1.03 12.80
CA PRO A 117 -15.72 -1.93 13.94
C PRO A 117 -14.77 -3.15 14.00
N ILE A 118 -14.33 -3.66 12.84
CA ILE A 118 -13.54 -4.91 12.79
C ILE A 118 -12.07 -4.63 12.49
N ILE A 119 -11.79 -3.68 11.59
CA ILE A 119 -10.44 -3.44 11.06
C ILE A 119 -9.72 -2.28 11.74
N GLY A 120 -10.34 -1.66 12.75
CA GLY A 120 -9.76 -0.52 13.46
C GLY A 120 -9.79 0.78 12.65
N CYS A 121 -8.85 1.70 12.94
CA CYS A 121 -8.80 3.02 12.31
C CYS A 121 -7.78 3.05 11.18
N ALA A 122 -8.20 3.54 10.02
CA ALA A 122 -7.36 3.73 8.83
C ALA A 122 -7.13 5.21 8.54
N VAL A 123 -5.99 5.55 7.96
CA VAL A 123 -5.61 6.90 7.53
C VAL A 123 -6.10 7.23 6.12
N TYR A 124 -6.88 6.35 5.53
CA TYR A 124 -7.54 6.53 4.23
C TYR A 124 -8.91 5.87 4.23
N ARG A 125 -9.73 6.26 3.26
CA ARG A 125 -11.04 5.65 3.01
C ARG A 125 -11.07 5.08 1.59
N GLY A 126 -11.25 3.75 1.47
CA GLY A 126 -11.20 3.04 0.20
C GLY A 126 -12.55 3.00 -0.52
N TYR A 127 -12.53 3.09 -1.84
CA TYR A 127 -13.71 3.00 -2.70
C TYR A 127 -13.45 2.12 -3.90
N PHE A 128 -14.38 1.22 -4.21
CA PHE A 128 -14.35 0.47 -5.47
C PHE A 128 -14.85 1.32 -6.66
N SER A 129 -15.63 2.36 -6.40
CA SER A 129 -16.17 3.30 -7.39
C SER A 129 -15.31 4.57 -7.46
N LYS A 130 -14.80 4.90 -8.65
CA LYS A 130 -14.11 6.17 -8.90
C LYS A 130 -15.01 7.37 -8.58
N LYS A 131 -16.28 7.34 -9.05
CA LYS A 131 -17.24 8.42 -8.83
C LYS A 131 -17.46 8.72 -7.35
N ASP A 132 -17.64 7.67 -6.53
CA ASP A 132 -17.89 7.84 -5.11
C ASP A 132 -16.67 8.36 -4.36
N ALA A 133 -15.45 7.91 -4.76
CA ALA A 133 -14.20 8.44 -4.22
C ALA A 133 -14.05 9.94 -4.49
N PHE A 134 -14.36 10.39 -5.72
CA PHE A 134 -14.27 11.81 -6.10
C PHE A 134 -15.36 12.64 -5.40
N ASN A 135 -16.61 12.20 -5.39
CA ASN A 135 -17.69 12.87 -4.67
C ASN A 135 -17.35 13.06 -3.17
N TYR A 136 -16.74 12.06 -2.56
CA TYR A 136 -16.36 12.17 -1.14
C TYR A 136 -15.15 13.10 -0.95
N ALA A 137 -14.19 13.08 -1.87
CA ALA A 137 -13.06 13.99 -1.87
C ALA A 137 -13.51 15.46 -1.97
N ASP A 138 -14.46 15.77 -2.85
CA ASP A 138 -15.04 17.12 -3.02
C ASP A 138 -15.71 17.59 -1.72
N GLN A 139 -16.45 16.71 -1.03
CA GLN A 139 -17.06 17.03 0.28
C GLN A 139 -16.01 17.37 1.36
N LEU A 140 -14.83 16.70 1.32
CA LEU A 140 -13.75 16.99 2.25
C LEU A 140 -13.03 18.28 1.89
N GLN A 141 -12.82 18.56 0.60
CA GLN A 141 -12.25 19.82 0.12
C GLN A 141 -13.13 21.02 0.50
N ALA A 142 -14.46 20.90 0.35
CA ALA A 142 -15.41 21.91 0.78
C ALA A 142 -15.36 22.20 2.30
N LYS A 143 -14.88 21.24 3.10
CA LYS A 143 -14.62 21.38 4.54
C LYS A 143 -13.23 21.89 4.88
N GLY A 144 -12.43 22.33 3.87
CA GLY A 144 -11.09 22.90 4.04
C GLY A 144 -9.95 21.90 4.24
N TYR A 145 -10.18 20.62 3.92
CA TYR A 145 -9.10 19.64 3.94
C TYR A 145 -8.27 19.67 2.65
N ASP A 146 -6.96 19.47 2.79
CA ASP A 146 -6.14 18.97 1.69
C ASP A 146 -6.56 17.52 1.42
N VAL A 147 -6.85 17.16 0.17
CA VAL A 147 -7.34 15.83 -0.20
C VAL A 147 -6.54 15.26 -1.36
N TYR A 148 -6.21 13.97 -1.29
CA TYR A 148 -5.57 13.23 -2.36
C TYR A 148 -6.28 11.90 -2.60
N ILE A 149 -6.45 11.54 -3.88
CA ILE A 149 -6.99 10.23 -4.28
C ILE A 149 -5.86 9.42 -4.91
N GLY A 150 -5.49 8.33 -4.25
CA GLY A 150 -4.54 7.34 -4.74
C GLY A 150 -5.25 6.14 -5.36
N GLY A 151 -4.87 5.78 -6.61
CA GLY A 151 -5.33 4.53 -7.21
C GLY A 151 -4.45 3.36 -6.78
N VAL A 152 -5.05 2.25 -6.41
CA VAL A 152 -4.38 1.01 -5.99
C VAL A 152 -4.62 -0.07 -7.03
N VAL A 153 -3.56 -0.60 -7.62
CA VAL A 153 -3.66 -1.60 -8.69
C VAL A 153 -3.92 -3.01 -8.17
N ALA A 154 -3.43 -3.32 -6.95
CA ALA A 154 -3.64 -4.59 -6.26
C ALA A 154 -3.91 -4.31 -4.79
N TYR A 155 -4.65 -5.19 -4.13
CA TYR A 155 -4.81 -5.21 -2.68
C TYR A 155 -4.90 -6.66 -2.23
N SER A 156 -4.41 -6.94 -1.04
CA SER A 156 -4.52 -8.24 -0.41
C SER A 156 -5.62 -8.24 0.65
N THR A 157 -6.31 -9.36 0.75
CA THR A 157 -7.27 -9.62 1.83
C THR A 157 -6.58 -10.21 3.06
N LEU A 158 -5.25 -10.23 3.11
CA LEU A 158 -4.44 -10.78 4.19
C LEU A 158 -4.83 -12.23 4.56
N GLY A 159 -5.26 -13.01 3.56
CA GLY A 159 -5.62 -14.42 3.74
C GLY A 159 -7.07 -14.68 4.13
N TRP A 160 -7.92 -13.65 4.23
CA TRP A 160 -9.36 -13.83 4.43
C TRP A 160 -10.03 -14.49 3.22
N PHE A 161 -9.48 -14.26 2.02
CA PHE A 161 -9.93 -14.88 0.77
C PHE A 161 -8.72 -15.27 -0.07
N ASP A 162 -8.94 -16.15 -1.05
CA ASP A 162 -7.95 -16.47 -2.07
C ASP A 162 -7.90 -15.32 -3.08
N ASP A 163 -6.90 -14.45 -2.95
CA ASP A 163 -6.78 -13.26 -3.77
C ASP A 163 -6.54 -13.63 -5.25
N PRO A 164 -7.34 -13.08 -6.20
CA PRO A 164 -7.17 -13.32 -7.62
C PRO A 164 -6.07 -12.43 -8.20
N ILE A 165 -5.58 -12.81 -9.38
CA ILE A 165 -4.89 -11.89 -10.28
C ILE A 165 -5.92 -10.92 -10.86
N LEU A 166 -5.65 -9.62 -10.79
CA LEU A 166 -6.53 -8.59 -11.34
C LEU A 166 -5.96 -8.04 -12.66
N SER A 167 -6.84 -7.69 -13.59
CA SER A 167 -6.45 -7.06 -14.87
C SER A 167 -5.69 -5.75 -14.68
N THR A 168 -5.83 -5.10 -13.53
CA THR A 168 -5.14 -3.85 -13.17
C THR A 168 -3.63 -4.01 -13.00
N PHE A 169 -3.12 -5.22 -12.76
CA PHE A 169 -1.67 -5.45 -12.62
C PHE A 169 -1.11 -6.61 -13.48
N ILE A 170 -1.95 -7.39 -14.15
CA ILE A 170 -1.50 -8.50 -15.01
C ILE A 170 -0.51 -8.05 -16.11
N ASN A 171 -0.61 -6.81 -16.55
CA ASN A 171 0.23 -6.24 -17.60
C ASN A 171 1.47 -5.49 -17.09
N LEU A 172 1.80 -5.57 -15.80
CA LEU A 172 3.09 -5.11 -15.28
C LEU A 172 4.24 -5.85 -15.97
N SER A 173 5.46 -5.29 -15.96
CA SER A 173 6.62 -6.06 -16.40
C SER A 173 6.78 -7.33 -15.57
N ASP A 174 7.41 -8.36 -16.13
CA ASP A 174 7.57 -9.66 -15.48
C ASP A 174 8.17 -9.53 -14.08
N THR A 175 9.24 -8.73 -13.95
CA THR A 175 9.90 -8.46 -12.68
C THR A 175 8.98 -7.76 -11.69
N LYS A 176 8.20 -6.76 -12.12
CA LYS A 176 7.26 -6.04 -11.23
C LYS A 176 6.10 -6.93 -10.79
N MET A 177 5.60 -7.79 -11.67
CA MET A 177 4.55 -8.75 -11.32
C MET A 177 5.07 -9.81 -10.34
N ALA A 178 6.28 -10.32 -10.55
CA ALA A 178 6.91 -11.26 -9.63
C ALA A 178 7.18 -10.61 -8.27
N ALA A 179 7.71 -9.38 -8.25
CA ALA A 179 7.94 -8.62 -7.04
C ALA A 179 6.64 -8.45 -6.22
N LEU A 180 5.55 -8.02 -6.87
CA LEU A 180 4.25 -7.88 -6.23
C LEU A 180 3.77 -9.20 -5.61
N ILE A 181 3.81 -10.30 -6.37
CA ILE A 181 3.34 -11.61 -5.89
C ILE A 181 4.22 -12.10 -4.72
N PHE A 182 5.53 -11.97 -4.79
CA PHE A 182 6.42 -12.38 -3.69
C PHE A 182 6.21 -11.53 -2.44
N HIS A 183 5.99 -10.22 -2.61
CA HIS A 183 5.70 -9.29 -1.52
C HIS A 183 4.41 -9.69 -0.78
N GLU A 184 3.31 -9.85 -1.50
CA GLU A 184 2.02 -10.21 -0.92
C GLU A 184 2.05 -11.61 -0.27
N LEU A 185 2.71 -12.59 -0.91
CA LEU A 185 2.88 -13.92 -0.31
C LEU A 185 3.74 -13.89 0.98
N SER A 186 4.62 -12.88 1.12
CA SER A 186 5.39 -12.69 2.34
C SER A 186 4.52 -12.27 3.52
N HIS A 187 3.48 -11.47 3.28
CA HIS A 187 2.50 -11.12 4.31
C HIS A 187 1.65 -12.34 4.74
N HIS A 188 1.41 -13.29 3.84
CA HIS A 188 0.78 -14.56 4.22
C HIS A 188 1.69 -15.48 5.06
N LEU A 189 3.01 -15.32 4.96
CA LEU A 189 3.97 -16.06 5.78
C LEU A 189 4.08 -15.47 7.19
N LEU A 190 4.12 -14.13 7.27
CA LEU A 190 4.32 -13.41 8.53
C LEU A 190 3.65 -12.04 8.48
N TYR A 191 2.71 -11.82 9.38
CA TYR A 191 2.05 -10.54 9.60
C TYR A 191 1.87 -10.28 11.10
N VAL A 192 2.27 -9.11 11.55
CA VAL A 192 2.16 -8.67 12.95
C VAL A 192 1.16 -7.50 13.01
N PRO A 193 0.01 -7.65 13.67
CA PRO A 193 -0.94 -6.55 13.86
C PRO A 193 -0.27 -5.31 14.45
N ASP A 194 -0.67 -4.14 14.00
CA ASP A 194 -0.23 -2.83 14.49
C ASP A 194 1.28 -2.54 14.33
N ASP A 195 2.00 -3.30 13.47
CA ASP A 195 3.41 -3.04 13.18
C ASP A 195 3.71 -3.02 11.67
N THR A 196 3.12 -2.04 10.98
CA THR A 196 3.29 -1.85 9.54
C THR A 196 4.76 -1.76 9.13
N THR A 197 5.60 -1.06 9.90
CA THR A 197 7.04 -0.93 9.58
C THR A 197 7.75 -2.29 9.59
N PHE A 198 7.45 -3.15 10.54
CA PHE A 198 7.97 -4.52 10.58
C PHE A 198 7.48 -5.32 9.36
N ASN A 199 6.17 -5.32 9.12
CA ASN A 199 5.53 -6.10 8.05
C ASN A 199 6.05 -5.72 6.67
N GLU A 200 6.07 -4.43 6.34
CA GLU A 200 6.52 -3.93 5.04
C GLU A 200 8.03 -4.11 4.84
N SER A 201 8.83 -3.91 5.90
CA SER A 201 10.28 -4.12 5.80
C SER A 201 10.63 -5.61 5.65
N PHE A 202 9.91 -6.50 6.33
CA PHE A 202 10.05 -7.94 6.14
C PHE A 202 9.67 -8.32 4.70
N ALA A 203 8.47 -7.94 4.25
CA ALA A 203 7.98 -8.28 2.92
C ALA A 203 8.89 -7.72 1.81
N THR A 204 9.36 -6.47 1.92
CA THR A 204 10.31 -5.88 0.97
C THR A 204 11.65 -6.61 0.96
N THR A 205 12.14 -7.08 2.11
CA THR A 205 13.39 -7.86 2.17
C THR A 205 13.23 -9.21 1.47
N VAL A 206 12.13 -9.91 1.74
CA VAL A 206 11.81 -11.18 1.07
C VAL A 206 11.62 -10.96 -0.43
N GLU A 207 10.84 -9.96 -0.85
CA GLU A 207 10.64 -9.57 -2.24
C GLU A 207 11.98 -9.41 -2.98
N ARG A 208 12.90 -8.60 -2.44
CA ARG A 208 14.19 -8.30 -3.08
C ARG A 208 15.07 -9.54 -3.24
N GLU A 209 15.16 -10.36 -2.21
CA GLU A 209 15.91 -11.62 -2.28
C GLU A 209 15.24 -12.61 -3.23
N SER A 210 13.91 -12.64 -3.24
CA SER A 210 13.14 -13.49 -4.15
C SER A 210 13.34 -13.11 -5.60
N ILE A 211 13.32 -11.83 -5.93
CA ILE A 211 13.60 -11.31 -7.29
C ILE A 211 15.02 -11.66 -7.70
N ARG A 212 16.02 -11.51 -6.81
CA ARG A 212 17.40 -11.90 -7.10
C ARG A 212 17.48 -13.36 -7.50
N ARG A 213 16.95 -14.28 -6.68
CA ARG A 213 16.96 -15.74 -6.96
C ARG A 213 16.18 -16.11 -8.20
N TRP A 214 15.02 -15.49 -8.40
CA TRP A 214 14.18 -15.77 -9.56
C TRP A 214 14.83 -15.37 -10.87
N LEU A 215 15.49 -14.20 -10.91
CA LEU A 215 16.18 -13.71 -12.09
C LEU A 215 17.53 -14.42 -12.31
N GLU A 216 18.23 -14.81 -11.24
CA GLU A 216 19.40 -15.66 -11.31
C GLU A 216 19.08 -17.03 -11.94
N LYS A 217 17.99 -17.68 -11.50
CA LYS A 217 17.50 -18.94 -12.09
C LYS A 217 17.11 -18.81 -13.58
N LYS A 218 16.74 -17.60 -14.00
CA LYS A 218 16.40 -17.28 -15.40
C LYS A 218 17.58 -16.76 -16.22
N ASP A 219 18.76 -16.72 -15.64
CA ASP A 219 19.97 -16.15 -16.26
C ASP A 219 19.76 -14.71 -16.76
N ASN A 220 19.04 -13.91 -15.98
CA ASN A 220 18.67 -12.53 -16.34
C ASN A 220 19.04 -11.51 -15.25
N MET A 221 20.32 -11.43 -14.91
CA MET A 221 20.82 -10.49 -13.89
C MET A 221 20.72 -9.03 -14.35
N LYS A 222 20.65 -8.76 -15.65
CA LYS A 222 20.37 -7.41 -16.16
C LYS A 222 19.01 -6.88 -15.64
N ALA A 223 17.95 -7.69 -15.67
CA ALA A 223 16.67 -7.29 -15.13
C ALA A 223 16.72 -7.08 -13.60
N TYR A 224 17.62 -7.77 -12.88
CA TYR A 224 17.86 -7.50 -11.46
C TYR A 224 18.50 -6.13 -11.23
N ASP A 225 19.47 -5.74 -12.04
CA ASP A 225 20.11 -4.42 -11.95
C ASP A 225 19.11 -3.29 -12.25
N GLU A 226 18.23 -3.49 -13.23
CA GLU A 226 17.15 -2.57 -13.56
C GLU A 226 16.16 -2.45 -12.37
N TYR A 227 15.78 -3.56 -11.74
CA TYR A 227 14.93 -3.59 -10.55
C TYR A 227 15.61 -2.85 -9.39
N MET A 228 16.88 -3.10 -9.11
CA MET A 228 17.63 -2.42 -8.06
C MET A 228 17.81 -0.92 -8.34
N THR A 229 17.92 -0.53 -9.60
CA THR A 229 17.96 0.87 -10.01
C THR A 229 16.61 1.55 -9.75
N ALA A 230 15.49 0.90 -10.08
CA ALA A 230 14.15 1.40 -9.76
C ALA A 230 13.94 1.52 -8.24
N TYR A 231 14.40 0.54 -7.46
CA TYR A 231 14.37 0.58 -5.99
C TYR A 231 15.17 1.76 -5.43
N ARG A 232 16.40 2.00 -5.90
CA ARG A 232 17.21 3.16 -5.47
C ARG A 232 16.52 4.48 -5.78
N ARG A 233 15.92 4.63 -6.97
CA ARG A 233 15.13 5.82 -7.33
C ARG A 233 13.93 6.02 -6.39
N GLN A 234 13.26 4.94 -6.03
CA GLN A 234 12.15 5.01 -5.07
C GLN A 234 12.63 5.49 -3.70
N GLN A 235 13.76 4.98 -3.19
CA GLN A 235 14.32 5.44 -1.91
C GLN A 235 14.70 6.93 -1.96
N GLN A 236 15.29 7.40 -3.05
CA GLN A 236 15.62 8.82 -3.24
C GLN A 236 14.36 9.69 -3.31
N PHE A 237 13.33 9.23 -4.01
CA PHE A 237 12.01 9.90 -4.06
C PHE A 237 11.39 10.01 -2.66
N VAL A 238 11.32 8.92 -1.91
CA VAL A 238 10.80 8.92 -0.54
C VAL A 238 11.59 9.90 0.34
N LYS A 239 12.92 9.84 0.31
CA LYS A 239 13.79 10.76 1.06
C LYS A 239 13.53 12.23 0.71
N LEU A 240 13.37 12.55 -0.58
CA LEU A 240 13.06 13.89 -1.05
C LEU A 240 11.71 14.38 -0.49
N VAL A 241 10.66 13.59 -0.62
CA VAL A 241 9.32 13.96 -0.14
C VAL A 241 9.30 14.15 1.38
N LEU A 242 9.92 13.26 2.13
CA LEU A 242 10.00 13.36 3.61
C LEU A 242 10.81 14.58 4.07
N LYS A 243 11.87 14.98 3.34
CA LYS A 243 12.61 16.23 3.60
C LYS A 243 11.67 17.43 3.55
N TYR A 244 10.83 17.51 2.53
CA TYR A 244 9.90 18.63 2.38
C TYR A 244 8.70 18.54 3.32
N ARG A 245 8.24 17.36 3.63
CA ARG A 245 7.25 17.16 4.70
C ARG A 245 7.75 17.74 6.03
N LYS A 246 9.00 17.46 6.43
CA LYS A 246 9.60 18.01 7.65
C LYS A 246 9.72 19.54 7.59
N LYS A 247 10.09 20.13 6.44
CA LYS A 247 10.13 21.58 6.27
C LYS A 247 8.74 22.21 6.44
N LEU A 248 7.71 21.62 5.84
CA LEU A 248 6.33 22.06 5.97
C LEU A 248 5.81 21.90 7.41
N GLU A 249 6.13 20.81 8.11
CA GLU A 249 5.80 20.65 9.53
C GLU A 249 6.40 21.79 10.37
N SER A 250 7.67 22.12 10.14
CA SER A 250 8.33 23.24 10.80
C SER A 250 7.72 24.61 10.43
N LEU A 251 7.30 24.80 9.19
CA LEU A 251 6.59 25.99 8.74
C LEU A 251 5.24 26.15 9.46
N TYR A 252 4.48 25.06 9.58
CA TYR A 252 3.15 25.10 10.18
C TYR A 252 3.17 25.37 11.68
N ALA A 253 4.25 25.01 12.36
CA ALA A 253 4.48 25.30 13.79
C ALA A 253 4.79 26.79 14.06
N ARG A 254 5.12 27.58 13.02
CA ARG A 254 5.42 29.02 13.18
C ARG A 254 4.14 29.82 13.39
N ASP A 255 4.23 30.83 14.24
CA ASP A 255 3.16 31.83 14.37
C ASP A 255 3.24 32.85 13.24
N LEU A 256 2.45 32.60 12.19
CA LEU A 256 2.38 33.44 10.97
C LEU A 256 0.91 33.68 10.62
N PRO A 257 0.58 34.83 10.05
CA PRO A 257 -0.73 35.06 9.44
C PRO A 257 -1.05 33.99 8.43
N VAL A 258 -2.31 33.55 8.38
CA VAL A 258 -2.78 32.42 7.53
C VAL A 258 -2.36 32.62 6.06
N GLN A 259 -2.49 33.85 5.53
CA GLN A 259 -2.13 34.12 4.14
C GLN A 259 -0.62 33.96 3.88
N ASN A 260 0.23 34.41 4.81
CA ASN A 260 1.68 34.25 4.70
C ASN A 260 2.06 32.73 4.80
N LYS A 261 1.36 31.99 5.67
CA LYS A 261 1.55 30.55 5.79
C LYS A 261 1.18 29.81 4.48
N ARG A 262 0.09 30.23 3.79
CA ARG A 262 -0.30 29.71 2.47
C ARG A 262 0.74 29.99 1.39
N GLN A 263 1.26 31.21 1.34
CA GLN A 263 2.30 31.59 0.38
C GLN A 263 3.58 30.78 0.60
N ALA A 264 4.03 30.67 1.85
CA ALA A 264 5.21 29.89 2.21
C ALA A 264 5.02 28.37 1.91
N LYS A 265 3.83 27.82 2.18
CA LYS A 265 3.45 26.44 1.80
C LYS A 265 3.56 26.23 0.29
N ALA A 266 3.02 27.16 -0.51
CA ALA A 266 3.10 27.07 -1.97
C ALA A 266 4.56 27.14 -2.47
N ALA A 267 5.38 28.01 -1.88
CA ALA A 267 6.81 28.11 -2.20
C ALA A 267 7.56 26.80 -1.88
N GLU A 268 7.28 26.13 -0.75
CA GLU A 268 7.91 24.85 -0.42
C GLU A 268 7.51 23.73 -1.39
N PHE A 269 6.28 23.73 -1.90
CA PHE A 269 5.89 22.76 -2.95
C PHE A 269 6.61 23.03 -4.29
N GLU A 270 6.83 24.27 -4.68
CA GLU A 270 7.62 24.59 -5.88
C GLU A 270 9.10 24.26 -5.69
N ASN A 271 9.66 24.49 -4.49
CA ASN A 271 11.02 24.06 -4.15
C ASN A 271 11.16 22.53 -4.26
N LEU A 272 10.17 21.77 -3.77
CA LEU A 272 10.14 20.31 -3.90
C LEU A 272 10.15 19.86 -5.37
N LYS A 273 9.32 20.48 -6.22
CA LYS A 273 9.29 20.20 -7.67
C LYS A 273 10.63 20.54 -8.34
N THR A 274 11.25 21.64 -7.94
CA THR A 274 12.55 22.05 -8.48
C THR A 274 13.65 21.05 -8.10
N GLU A 275 13.70 20.63 -6.84
CA GLU A 275 14.68 19.63 -6.38
C GLU A 275 14.44 18.26 -7.04
N TYR A 276 13.17 17.89 -7.29
CA TYR A 276 12.85 16.72 -8.08
C TYR A 276 13.41 16.82 -9.52
N ARG A 277 13.23 17.96 -10.20
CA ARG A 277 13.77 18.15 -11.57
C ARG A 277 15.29 18.02 -11.61
N LEU A 278 15.99 18.55 -10.61
CA LEU A 278 17.44 18.39 -10.47
C LEU A 278 17.82 16.93 -10.24
N LEU A 279 17.16 16.25 -9.29
CA LEU A 279 17.39 14.83 -9.02
C LEU A 279 17.16 13.96 -10.26
N LYS A 280 16.07 14.24 -11.00
CA LYS A 280 15.76 13.56 -12.27
C LYS A 280 16.87 13.75 -13.30
N LYS A 281 17.36 14.98 -13.47
CA LYS A 281 18.37 15.34 -14.46
C LYS A 281 19.74 14.74 -14.09
N GLU A 282 20.18 14.93 -12.85
CA GLU A 282 21.55 14.67 -12.43
C GLU A 282 21.80 13.22 -12.02
N GLN A 283 20.80 12.54 -11.42
CA GLN A 283 21.00 11.21 -10.86
C GLN A 283 20.19 10.11 -11.55
N TRP A 284 19.08 10.47 -12.23
CA TRP A 284 18.18 9.49 -12.83
C TRP A 284 18.26 9.40 -14.35
N GLY A 285 19.19 10.14 -14.98
CA GLY A 285 19.36 10.12 -16.45
C GLY A 285 18.08 10.55 -17.19
N GLY A 286 17.28 11.45 -16.61
CA GLY A 286 16.02 11.92 -17.19
C GLY A 286 14.80 11.01 -16.95
N TYR A 287 14.90 9.97 -16.12
CA TYR A 287 13.78 9.06 -15.85
C TYR A 287 12.52 9.78 -15.37
N SER A 288 11.42 9.62 -16.11
CA SER A 288 10.17 10.38 -15.93
C SER A 288 9.07 9.66 -15.13
N GLY A 289 9.37 8.51 -14.52
CA GLY A 289 8.36 7.67 -13.88
C GLY A 289 7.60 8.33 -12.73
N TYR A 290 8.13 9.43 -12.15
CA TYR A 290 7.46 10.20 -11.09
C TYR A 290 6.87 11.52 -11.57
N ASP A 291 7.00 11.89 -12.86
CA ASP A 291 6.47 13.15 -13.39
C ASP A 291 4.96 13.29 -13.12
N GLY A 292 4.19 12.22 -13.32
CA GLY A 292 2.76 12.22 -13.07
C GLY A 292 2.38 12.49 -11.60
N TRP A 293 3.27 12.19 -10.65
CA TRP A 293 3.05 12.50 -9.24
C TRP A 293 3.30 13.98 -8.94
N PHE A 294 4.33 14.60 -9.57
CA PHE A 294 4.71 16.00 -9.37
C PHE A 294 3.89 17.00 -10.21
N ASN A 295 3.33 16.58 -11.35
CA ASN A 295 2.56 17.45 -12.25
C ASN A 295 1.15 17.79 -11.75
N ARG A 296 0.73 17.24 -10.62
CA ARG A 296 -0.55 17.55 -9.97
C ARG A 296 -0.44 18.78 -9.08
N LYS A 297 -1.60 19.39 -8.75
CA LYS A 297 -1.65 20.37 -7.67
C LYS A 297 -1.31 19.65 -6.35
N MET A 298 -0.10 19.87 -5.86
CA MET A 298 0.39 19.19 -4.67
C MET A 298 -0.25 19.74 -3.40
N ASN A 299 -0.45 18.86 -2.41
CA ASN A 299 -0.97 19.22 -1.10
C ASN A 299 -0.45 18.25 -0.01
N ASN A 300 -0.77 18.53 1.26
CA ASN A 300 -0.29 17.71 2.37
C ASN A 300 -0.78 16.25 2.31
N ALA A 301 -2.02 16.03 1.89
CA ALA A 301 -2.58 14.68 1.80
C ALA A 301 -1.83 13.81 0.79
N GLN A 302 -1.31 14.40 -0.29
CA GLN A 302 -0.46 13.69 -1.25
C GLN A 302 0.88 13.30 -0.62
N LEU A 303 1.54 14.20 0.11
CA LEU A 303 2.80 13.88 0.80
C LEU A 303 2.59 12.86 1.91
N LEU A 304 1.42 12.86 2.56
CA LEU A 304 1.08 11.90 3.60
C LEU A 304 1.08 10.44 3.10
N THR A 305 0.81 10.22 1.81
CA THR A 305 0.84 8.86 1.22
C THR A 305 2.24 8.26 1.18
N ILE A 306 3.27 9.09 1.35
CA ILE A 306 4.66 8.65 1.35
C ILE A 306 5.11 8.46 2.79
N SER A 307 5.55 7.27 3.12
CA SER A 307 5.94 6.87 4.47
C SER A 307 7.22 6.04 4.46
N THR A 308 7.86 5.98 5.62
CA THR A 308 9.11 5.23 5.86
C THR A 308 8.86 3.80 6.34
N TYR A 309 7.83 3.13 5.81
CA TYR A 309 7.54 1.76 6.26
C TYR A 309 8.68 0.76 5.99
N ASN A 310 9.68 1.15 5.19
CA ASN A 310 10.81 0.32 4.82
C ASN A 310 12.10 0.60 5.63
N ASP A 311 12.01 1.33 6.74
CA ASP A 311 13.19 1.74 7.53
C ASP A 311 13.99 0.55 8.07
N LEU A 312 13.36 -0.59 8.30
CA LEU A 312 14.00 -1.79 8.81
C LEU A 312 14.50 -2.75 7.72
N VAL A 313 14.33 -2.44 6.44
CA VAL A 313 14.84 -3.28 5.32
C VAL A 313 16.35 -3.55 5.45
N PRO A 314 17.22 -2.58 5.78
CA PRO A 314 18.65 -2.87 6.00
C PRO A 314 18.88 -3.84 7.15
N ALA A 315 18.12 -3.74 8.24
CA ALA A 315 18.22 -4.65 9.39
C ALA A 315 17.81 -6.08 9.02
N PHE A 316 16.68 -6.26 8.34
CA PHE A 316 16.26 -7.56 7.85
C PHE A 316 17.22 -8.14 6.82
N SER A 317 17.80 -7.31 5.94
CA SER A 317 18.82 -7.75 4.98
C SER A 317 20.08 -8.26 5.67
N ASN A 318 20.52 -7.61 6.75
CA ASN A 318 21.64 -8.08 7.55
C ASN A 318 21.28 -9.36 8.33
N LEU A 319 20.05 -9.45 8.87
CA LEU A 319 19.55 -10.67 9.50
C LEU A 319 19.55 -11.87 8.54
N LEU A 320 19.13 -11.66 7.28
CA LEU A 320 19.17 -12.69 6.24
C LEU A 320 20.61 -13.13 5.95
N LYS A 321 21.55 -12.20 5.82
CA LYS A 321 22.99 -12.50 5.67
C LYS A 321 23.53 -13.30 6.84
N ASN A 322 23.16 -12.93 8.08
CA ASN A 322 23.54 -13.65 9.30
C ASN A 322 22.98 -15.08 9.34
N CYS A 323 21.84 -15.32 8.67
CA CYS A 323 21.30 -16.65 8.42
C CYS A 323 21.97 -17.34 7.21
N LYS A 324 23.11 -16.84 6.70
CA LYS A 324 23.84 -17.39 5.51
C LYS A 324 22.96 -17.43 4.26
N ASN A 325 22.03 -16.51 4.13
CA ASN A 325 21.01 -16.44 3.08
C ASN A 325 20.08 -17.68 3.00
N ASP A 326 19.99 -18.45 4.07
CA ASP A 326 18.99 -19.51 4.21
C ASP A 326 17.64 -18.91 4.56
N LEU A 327 16.69 -18.98 3.62
CA LEU A 327 15.35 -18.41 3.79
C LEU A 327 14.56 -19.10 4.92
N LYS A 328 14.70 -20.40 5.10
CA LYS A 328 13.97 -21.12 6.17
C LYS A 328 14.44 -20.68 7.54
N ALA A 329 15.77 -20.58 7.74
CA ALA A 329 16.37 -20.08 8.96
C ALA A 329 15.98 -18.60 9.22
N PHE A 330 15.99 -17.78 8.16
CA PHE A 330 15.57 -16.39 8.23
C PHE A 330 14.08 -16.24 8.61
N TYR A 331 13.18 -17.00 7.97
CA TYR A 331 11.75 -16.99 8.28
C TYR A 331 11.49 -17.40 9.71
N LYS A 332 12.13 -18.48 10.17
CA LYS A 332 12.02 -18.93 11.57
C LYS A 332 12.45 -17.82 12.55
N LYS A 333 13.57 -17.16 12.27
CA LYS A 333 14.05 -16.04 13.10
C LYS A 333 13.06 -14.88 13.12
N CYS A 334 12.49 -14.51 11.96
CA CYS A 334 11.48 -13.46 11.88
C CYS A 334 10.18 -13.84 12.60
N GLN A 335 9.74 -15.09 12.52
CA GLN A 335 8.60 -15.60 13.28
C GLN A 335 8.85 -15.59 14.79
N ASP A 336 10.07 -15.87 15.25
CA ASP A 336 10.39 -15.77 16.67
C ASP A 336 10.40 -14.30 17.13
N LEU A 337 10.95 -13.39 16.32
CA LEU A 337 10.88 -11.95 16.57
C LEU A 337 9.44 -11.43 16.61
N SER A 338 8.54 -11.94 15.78
CA SER A 338 7.14 -11.48 15.76
C SER A 338 6.39 -11.70 17.09
N LYS A 339 6.84 -12.64 17.89
CA LYS A 339 6.27 -12.96 19.21
C LYS A 339 6.70 -11.98 20.31
N LEU A 340 7.77 -11.22 20.10
CA LEU A 340 8.28 -10.24 21.06
C LEU A 340 7.38 -8.99 21.08
N PRO A 341 7.34 -8.25 22.19
CA PRO A 341 6.76 -6.91 22.22
C PRO A 341 7.40 -5.99 21.15
N LYS A 342 6.61 -5.06 20.60
CA LYS A 342 7.05 -4.17 19.49
C LYS A 342 8.37 -3.45 19.80
N LYS A 343 8.55 -2.96 21.02
CA LYS A 343 9.78 -2.26 21.46
C LYS A 343 11.01 -3.18 21.40
N GLU A 344 10.88 -4.40 21.90
CA GLU A 344 11.99 -5.38 21.91
C GLU A 344 12.34 -5.85 20.51
N ARG A 345 11.32 -6.15 19.70
CA ARG A 345 11.46 -6.50 18.30
C ARG A 345 12.21 -5.44 17.50
N ARG A 346 11.82 -4.16 17.71
CA ARG A 346 12.49 -3.02 17.09
C ARG A 346 13.94 -2.89 17.54
N ALA A 347 14.19 -2.95 18.84
CA ALA A 347 15.55 -2.86 19.40
C ALA A 347 16.46 -3.96 18.86
N TYR A 348 15.96 -5.20 18.76
CA TYR A 348 16.71 -6.31 18.15
C TYR A 348 17.09 -6.02 16.68
N LEU A 349 16.15 -5.54 15.88
CA LEU A 349 16.41 -5.21 14.47
C LEU A 349 17.37 -4.03 14.33
N GLU A 350 17.26 -3.01 15.17
CA GLU A 350 18.19 -1.87 15.17
C GLU A 350 19.63 -2.30 15.53
N GLN A 351 19.81 -3.30 16.36
CA GLN A 351 21.13 -3.89 16.62
C GLN A 351 21.77 -4.53 15.38
N GLN A 352 20.95 -5.07 14.46
CA GLN A 352 21.44 -5.63 13.18
C GLN A 352 21.98 -4.54 12.24
N LEU A 353 21.72 -3.25 12.49
CA LEU A 353 22.27 -2.14 11.71
C LEU A 353 23.70 -1.77 12.12
N LYS A 354 24.13 -2.19 13.31
CA LYS A 354 25.49 -1.92 13.77
C LYS A 354 26.48 -2.79 13.00
N PRO A 355 27.62 -2.24 12.53
CA PRO A 355 28.68 -3.06 11.97
C PRO A 355 29.05 -4.13 13.01
N HIS A 356 29.09 -5.39 12.60
CA HIS A 356 29.72 -6.39 13.46
C HIS A 356 31.16 -5.94 13.67
N ALA A 357 31.55 -5.61 14.90
CA ALA A 357 32.93 -5.48 15.23
C ALA A 357 33.59 -6.84 14.87
N SER A 358 34.39 -6.84 13.82
CA SER A 358 35.18 -7.99 13.44
C SER A 358 36.02 -8.39 14.66
N LYS A 359 35.74 -9.57 15.20
CA LYS A 359 36.62 -10.25 16.14
C LYS A 359 37.77 -10.82 15.40
#